data_0953c399905d55a5538b69f748d02ec7
#
_entry.id   0953c399905d55a5538b69f748d02ec7
#
_cell.length_a   1.000
_cell.length_b   1.000
_cell.length_c   1.000
_cell.angle_alpha   90.00
_cell.angle_beta   90.00
_cell.angle_gamma   90.00
#
_symmetry.space_group_name_H-M   'P 1'
#
loop_
_entity.id
_entity.type
_entity.pdbx_description
1 polymer ?
#
loop_
_entity_poly.entity_id
_entity_poly.type
_entity_poly.pdbx_seq_one_letter_code
_entity_poly.pdbx_strand_id
1 'polypeptide(L)'
;ISLSSYYGRRSCMDILGIARREDAHSNFLAWLLNPRENHGLQSYAVQKLLHLLVMAKNEYSCNHSAPFEKNFQDMLLVEDFKIKDVLVNREFMPSDKKDSRMDILLEITFYEDSRAYPIILENKVKSGEHGSQSDRYYDWGQKKYADKSKYAEPLYVFLSPRIDFSLIDETGRGKICKNPNYLLINYQNIVDYILEPCRKKGMSPDANFLVSDYLRCLSYSDIAKKDGDLIMAYSAEEKTLLRQFWNKNSHLLLMTIDALCSDDEIDDSDKEKMRKAVDVLENHRDTRKYLFNGREYGKSRLVEAVVNA
;
A
#
# COMPACT_ATOMS: atom_id res chain seq x y z
N ILE A 1 4.46 6.13 -24.88
CA ILE A 1 3.03 6.13 -24.52
C ILE A 1 2.71 7.52 -23.97
N SER A 2 1.61 8.14 -24.41
CA SER A 2 1.13 9.41 -23.84
C SER A 2 0.23 9.14 -22.64
N LEU A 3 0.04 10.12 -21.74
CA LEU A 3 -0.91 9.99 -20.61
C LEU A 3 -2.33 9.67 -21.10
N SER A 4 -2.78 10.29 -22.17
CA SER A 4 -4.09 10.00 -22.78
C SER A 4 -4.19 8.53 -23.23
N SER A 5 -3.15 8.00 -23.87
CA SER A 5 -3.11 6.58 -24.25
C SER A 5 -2.99 5.63 -23.06
N TYR A 6 -2.35 6.06 -21.98
CA TYR A 6 -2.24 5.28 -20.74
C TYR A 6 -3.59 5.16 -20.03
N TYR A 7 -4.24 6.28 -19.78
CA TYR A 7 -5.53 6.33 -19.10
C TYR A 7 -6.72 5.86 -19.93
N GLY A 8 -6.61 5.87 -21.26
CA GLY A 8 -7.64 5.34 -22.16
C GLY A 8 -7.73 3.80 -22.18
N ARG A 9 -6.84 3.10 -21.46
CA ARG A 9 -6.84 1.63 -21.39
C ARG A 9 -7.61 1.15 -20.17
N ARG A 10 -8.57 0.28 -20.39
CA ARG A 10 -9.32 -0.40 -19.32
C ARG A 10 -8.58 -1.65 -18.87
N SER A 11 -8.55 -1.91 -17.57
CA SER A 11 -8.13 -3.21 -17.03
C SER A 11 -9.20 -4.28 -17.25
N CYS A 12 -8.83 -5.54 -17.14
CA CYS A 12 -9.80 -6.66 -17.14
C CYS A 12 -10.82 -6.50 -16.01
N MET A 13 -10.40 -6.05 -14.83
CA MET A 13 -11.29 -5.80 -13.70
C MET A 13 -12.31 -4.67 -13.99
N ASP A 14 -11.90 -3.61 -14.72
CA ASP A 14 -12.81 -2.56 -15.16
C ASP A 14 -13.84 -3.10 -16.16
N ILE A 15 -13.39 -3.92 -17.13
CA ILE A 15 -14.26 -4.52 -18.14
C ILE A 15 -15.31 -5.43 -17.49
N LEU A 16 -14.89 -6.18 -16.47
CA LEU A 16 -15.77 -7.11 -15.74
C LEU A 16 -16.63 -6.41 -14.67
N GLY A 17 -16.42 -5.10 -14.43
CA GLY A 17 -17.18 -4.35 -13.42
C GLY A 17 -16.83 -4.73 -11.97
N ILE A 18 -15.64 -5.29 -11.73
CA ILE A 18 -15.18 -5.75 -10.41
C ILE A 18 -13.99 -4.94 -9.85
N ALA A 19 -13.60 -3.86 -10.54
CA ALA A 19 -12.44 -3.04 -10.20
C ALA A 19 -12.49 -2.39 -8.81
N ARG A 20 -13.64 -2.39 -8.15
CA ARG A 20 -13.84 -1.84 -6.80
C ARG A 20 -14.43 -2.86 -5.81
N ARG A 21 -14.34 -4.14 -6.14
CA ARG A 21 -14.78 -5.22 -5.26
C ARG A 21 -13.62 -5.72 -4.40
N GLU A 22 -13.76 -5.66 -3.09
CA GLU A 22 -12.75 -6.10 -2.10
C GLU A 22 -12.30 -7.54 -2.33
N ASP A 23 -13.25 -8.44 -2.62
CA ASP A 23 -12.98 -9.85 -2.90
C ASP A 23 -12.10 -10.07 -4.15
N ALA A 24 -12.28 -9.25 -5.19
CA ALA A 24 -11.46 -9.35 -6.40
C ALA A 24 -9.98 -8.96 -6.13
N HIS A 25 -9.76 -7.89 -5.38
CA HIS A 25 -8.41 -7.48 -4.98
C HIS A 25 -7.77 -8.50 -4.05
N SER A 26 -8.53 -9.01 -3.08
CA SER A 26 -8.04 -10.03 -2.15
C SER A 26 -7.73 -11.35 -2.86
N ASN A 27 -8.50 -11.74 -3.89
CA ASN A 27 -8.20 -12.89 -4.75
C ASN A 27 -6.87 -12.70 -5.48
N PHE A 28 -6.65 -11.53 -6.07
CA PHE A 28 -5.41 -11.23 -6.76
C PHE A 28 -4.20 -11.26 -5.82
N LEU A 29 -4.30 -10.66 -4.65
CA LEU A 29 -3.22 -10.66 -3.66
C LEU A 29 -2.94 -12.06 -3.13
N ALA A 30 -3.97 -12.87 -2.85
CA ALA A 30 -3.80 -14.25 -2.41
C ALA A 30 -3.12 -15.11 -3.48
N TRP A 31 -3.49 -14.94 -4.76
CA TRP A 31 -2.79 -15.59 -5.88
C TRP A 31 -1.32 -15.20 -5.91
N LEU A 32 -1.01 -13.91 -5.83
CA LEU A 32 0.38 -13.42 -5.88
C LEU A 32 1.23 -13.92 -4.70
N LEU A 33 0.63 -14.00 -3.51
CA LEU A 33 1.30 -14.43 -2.27
C LEU A 33 1.39 -15.96 -2.13
N ASN A 34 0.77 -16.73 -3.00
CA ASN A 34 0.80 -18.19 -2.93
C ASN A 34 1.98 -18.76 -3.78
N PRO A 35 3.05 -19.29 -3.15
CA PRO A 35 4.21 -19.81 -3.87
C PRO A 35 3.90 -20.98 -4.83
N ARG A 36 2.75 -21.62 -4.67
CA ARG A 36 2.31 -22.77 -5.48
C ARG A 36 1.64 -22.37 -6.79
N GLU A 37 1.40 -21.06 -6.97
CA GLU A 37 0.79 -20.52 -8.19
C GLU A 37 1.80 -20.38 -9.32
N ASN A 38 1.29 -20.27 -10.54
CA ASN A 38 2.08 -20.30 -11.77
C ASN A 38 2.77 -18.97 -12.13
N HIS A 39 2.96 -18.08 -11.19
CA HIS A 39 3.60 -16.77 -11.44
C HIS A 39 5.13 -16.82 -11.55
N GLY A 40 5.76 -17.94 -11.16
CA GLY A 40 7.22 -18.13 -11.27
C GLY A 40 8.05 -17.45 -10.19
N LEU A 41 7.42 -16.82 -9.18
CA LEU A 41 8.11 -16.07 -8.13
C LEU A 41 8.51 -16.92 -6.92
N GLN A 42 7.96 -18.15 -6.79
CA GLN A 42 8.08 -18.92 -5.56
C GLN A 42 7.64 -18.07 -4.33
N SER A 43 8.43 -18.04 -3.25
CA SER A 43 8.14 -17.26 -2.05
C SER A 43 8.53 -15.77 -2.11
N TYR A 44 9.02 -15.27 -3.25
CA TYR A 44 9.55 -13.91 -3.34
C TYR A 44 8.52 -12.82 -3.00
N ALA A 45 7.27 -12.97 -3.44
CA ALA A 45 6.22 -12.02 -3.11
C ALA A 45 5.93 -11.97 -1.61
N VAL A 46 5.98 -13.12 -0.93
CA VAL A 46 5.84 -13.22 0.53
C VAL A 46 7.03 -12.58 1.25
N GLN A 47 8.27 -12.79 0.77
CA GLN A 47 9.45 -12.09 1.31
C GLN A 47 9.26 -10.57 1.22
N LYS A 48 8.76 -10.06 0.09
CA LYS A 48 8.49 -8.63 -0.08
C LYS A 48 7.37 -8.12 0.83
N LEU A 49 6.33 -8.91 1.07
CA LEU A 49 5.31 -8.57 2.06
C LEU A 49 5.92 -8.46 3.47
N LEU A 50 6.73 -9.42 3.89
CA LEU A 50 7.38 -9.40 5.21
C LEU A 50 8.25 -8.15 5.39
N HIS A 51 9.06 -7.80 4.39
CA HIS A 51 9.86 -6.56 4.40
C HIS A 51 8.98 -5.31 4.48
N LEU A 52 7.87 -5.27 3.71
CA LEU A 52 6.90 -4.18 3.80
C LEU A 52 6.33 -4.04 5.22
N LEU A 53 5.98 -5.14 5.89
CA LEU A 53 5.41 -5.09 7.24
C LEU A 53 6.40 -4.55 8.27
N VAL A 54 7.68 -4.94 8.19
CA VAL A 54 8.75 -4.39 9.05
C VAL A 54 8.95 -2.91 8.79
N MET A 55 9.01 -2.51 7.53
CA MET A 55 9.13 -1.11 7.13
C MET A 55 7.94 -0.29 7.65
N ALA A 56 6.71 -0.73 7.42
CA ALA A 56 5.51 -0.06 7.88
C ALA A 56 5.42 0.06 9.40
N LYS A 57 5.92 -0.96 10.14
CA LYS A 57 6.04 -0.94 11.60
C LYS A 57 6.93 0.20 12.10
N ASN A 58 8.03 0.45 11.39
CA ASN A 58 9.05 1.40 11.82
C ASN A 58 8.84 2.83 11.29
N GLU A 59 8.29 2.97 10.07
CA GLU A 59 8.14 4.28 9.43
C GLU A 59 6.83 4.99 9.80
N TYR A 60 5.75 4.24 10.03
CA TYR A 60 4.46 4.83 10.32
C TYR A 60 4.20 4.89 11.82
N SER A 61 4.17 6.09 12.39
CA SER A 61 3.93 6.32 13.84
C SER A 61 2.66 5.63 14.34
N CYS A 62 1.60 5.59 13.53
CA CYS A 62 0.36 4.88 13.84
C CYS A 62 0.54 3.36 14.02
N ASN A 63 1.61 2.78 13.53
CA ASN A 63 1.91 1.35 13.64
C ASN A 63 2.81 1.01 14.84
N HIS A 64 3.37 1.98 15.54
CA HIS A 64 4.33 1.73 16.61
C HIS A 64 3.73 0.91 17.78
N SER A 65 2.42 1.01 18.02
CA SER A 65 1.73 0.23 19.07
C SER A 65 1.37 -1.20 18.64
N ALA A 66 1.30 -1.49 17.34
CA ALA A 66 0.90 -2.81 16.85
C ALA A 66 1.91 -3.89 17.28
N PRO A 67 1.47 -5.05 17.82
CA PRO A 67 2.35 -6.12 18.21
C PRO A 67 3.18 -6.65 17.03
N PHE A 68 4.48 -6.81 17.23
CA PHE A 68 5.37 -7.44 16.28
C PHE A 68 6.54 -8.04 17.06
N GLU A 69 6.65 -9.34 17.10
CA GLU A 69 7.68 -10.05 17.87
C GLU A 69 9.08 -9.57 17.47
N LYS A 70 9.89 -9.11 18.44
CA LYS A 70 11.17 -8.48 18.16
C LYS A 70 12.14 -9.42 17.43
N ASN A 71 12.25 -10.66 17.87
CA ASN A 71 13.12 -11.64 17.22
C ASN A 71 12.73 -11.89 15.78
N PHE A 72 11.43 -11.83 15.47
CA PHE A 72 10.94 -11.93 14.11
C PHE A 72 11.28 -10.69 13.29
N GLN A 73 11.13 -9.50 13.85
CA GLN A 73 11.58 -8.26 13.17
C GLN A 73 13.08 -8.30 12.87
N ASP A 74 13.89 -8.68 13.87
CA ASP A 74 15.34 -8.75 13.72
C ASP A 74 15.75 -9.75 12.64
N MET A 75 15.12 -10.93 12.60
CA MET A 75 15.32 -11.92 11.54
C MET A 75 15.01 -11.37 10.16
N LEU A 76 13.91 -10.63 10.01
CA LEU A 76 13.50 -10.05 8.74
C LEU A 76 14.42 -8.89 8.30
N LEU A 77 14.93 -8.08 9.23
CA LEU A 77 15.82 -6.95 8.94
C LEU A 77 17.21 -7.40 8.49
N VAL A 78 17.71 -8.49 9.03
CA VAL A 78 19.02 -9.06 8.64
C VAL A 78 18.96 -9.80 7.31
N GLU A 79 17.74 -10.06 6.78
CA GLU A 79 17.49 -10.83 5.55
C GLU A 79 18.08 -12.27 5.60
N ASP A 80 18.39 -12.78 6.77
CA ASP A 80 18.92 -14.14 6.97
C ASP A 80 17.79 -15.11 7.34
N PHE A 81 16.88 -15.34 6.40
CA PHE A 81 15.79 -16.29 6.57
C PHE A 81 15.44 -16.98 5.25
N LYS A 82 14.99 -18.22 5.37
CA LYS A 82 14.48 -19.01 4.25
C LYS A 82 13.07 -19.49 4.54
N ILE A 83 12.12 -19.06 3.71
CA ILE A 83 10.75 -19.55 3.79
C ILE A 83 10.73 -21.01 3.38
N LYS A 84 10.20 -21.87 4.27
CA LYS A 84 10.04 -23.31 4.06
C LYS A 84 8.72 -23.61 3.37
N ASP A 85 7.63 -23.05 3.86
CA ASP A 85 6.29 -23.22 3.29
C ASP A 85 5.41 -22.00 3.59
N VAL A 86 4.40 -21.80 2.74
CA VAL A 86 3.37 -20.79 2.91
C VAL A 86 2.02 -21.41 2.61
N LEU A 87 1.11 -21.36 3.57
CA LEU A 87 -0.30 -21.67 3.37
C LEU A 87 -1.06 -20.37 3.21
N VAL A 88 -1.82 -20.26 2.12
CA VAL A 88 -2.65 -19.10 1.81
C VAL A 88 -4.10 -19.53 1.80
N ASN A 89 -4.89 -18.99 2.71
CA ASN A 89 -6.32 -19.24 2.81
C ASN A 89 -7.10 -17.96 2.53
N ARG A 90 -8.04 -18.05 1.60
CA ARG A 90 -8.96 -16.97 1.23
C ARG A 90 -10.30 -17.17 1.92
N GLU A 91 -10.96 -16.05 2.27
CA GLU A 91 -12.30 -16.06 2.84
C GLU A 91 -12.45 -17.04 4.01
N PHE A 92 -11.41 -17.10 4.85
CA PHE A 92 -11.43 -17.99 6.00
C PHE A 92 -12.55 -17.59 6.97
N MET A 93 -13.40 -18.54 7.30
CA MET A 93 -14.50 -18.33 8.26
C MET A 93 -14.05 -18.77 9.66
N PRO A 94 -13.85 -17.81 10.61
CA PRO A 94 -13.47 -18.13 11.99
C PRO A 94 -14.54 -18.87 12.79
N SER A 95 -15.79 -18.80 12.35
CA SER A 95 -16.95 -19.46 12.99
C SER A 95 -18.04 -19.74 11.95
N ASP A 96 -19.02 -20.61 12.28
CA ASP A 96 -20.17 -20.92 11.44
C ASP A 96 -21.10 -19.73 11.16
N LYS A 97 -20.79 -18.55 11.66
CA LYS A 97 -21.54 -17.32 11.38
C LYS A 97 -21.10 -16.74 10.03
N LYS A 98 -22.04 -16.69 9.09
CA LYS A 98 -21.83 -16.21 7.71
C LYS A 98 -21.25 -14.80 7.56
N ASP A 99 -21.21 -13.99 8.62
CA ASP A 99 -20.83 -12.56 8.58
C ASP A 99 -19.39 -12.29 9.03
N SER A 100 -18.55 -13.31 9.18
CA SER A 100 -17.15 -13.14 9.59
C SER A 100 -16.22 -13.91 8.68
N ARG A 101 -15.92 -13.34 7.51
CA ARG A 101 -14.88 -13.83 6.59
C ARG A 101 -13.67 -12.95 6.69
N MET A 102 -12.53 -13.55 7.00
CA MET A 102 -11.22 -12.90 6.83
C MET A 102 -10.84 -12.91 5.37
N ASP A 103 -10.32 -11.81 4.87
CA ASP A 103 -9.94 -11.72 3.46
C ASP A 103 -8.79 -12.64 3.10
N ILE A 104 -7.68 -12.58 3.83
CA ILE A 104 -6.51 -13.42 3.58
C ILE A 104 -5.90 -13.85 4.91
N LEU A 105 -5.67 -15.14 5.06
CA LEU A 105 -4.90 -15.72 6.15
C LEU A 105 -3.66 -16.41 5.56
N LEU A 106 -2.47 -15.98 5.99
CA LEU A 106 -1.20 -16.62 5.66
C LEU A 106 -0.65 -17.33 6.90
N GLU A 107 -0.14 -18.55 6.72
CA GLU A 107 0.68 -19.23 7.73
C GLU A 107 2.03 -19.55 7.09
N ILE A 108 3.09 -18.91 7.60
CA ILE A 108 4.43 -18.99 7.02
C ILE A 108 5.31 -19.81 7.96
N THR A 109 6.05 -20.77 7.44
CA THR A 109 7.08 -21.50 8.18
C THR A 109 8.46 -21.20 7.59
N PHE A 110 9.46 -21.15 8.44
CA PHE A 110 10.86 -20.91 8.07
C PHE A 110 11.71 -22.16 8.35
N TYR A 111 12.89 -22.24 7.75
CA TYR A 111 13.84 -23.29 8.08
C TYR A 111 14.51 -23.06 9.43
N GLU A 112 14.59 -21.79 9.87
CA GLU A 112 15.27 -21.33 11.08
C GLU A 112 14.39 -21.46 12.34
N ASP A 113 13.06 -21.56 12.19
CA ASP A 113 12.11 -21.70 13.31
C ASP A 113 11.03 -22.74 12.97
N SER A 114 10.78 -23.64 13.94
CA SER A 114 9.74 -24.66 13.79
C SER A 114 8.32 -24.14 13.92
N ARG A 115 8.14 -22.92 14.43
CA ARG A 115 6.83 -22.27 14.59
C ARG A 115 6.28 -21.80 13.25
N ALA A 116 4.96 -21.77 13.13
CA ALA A 116 4.30 -21.07 12.05
C ALA A 116 4.02 -19.60 12.45
N TYR A 117 4.15 -18.71 11.49
CA TYR A 117 3.97 -17.27 11.64
C TYR A 117 2.68 -16.83 10.93
N PRO A 118 1.58 -16.67 11.67
CA PRO A 118 0.29 -16.30 11.09
C PRO A 118 0.25 -14.81 10.73
N ILE A 119 -0.28 -14.48 9.56
CA ILE A 119 -0.59 -13.11 9.14
C ILE A 119 -2.06 -13.06 8.73
N ILE A 120 -2.83 -12.22 9.39
CA ILE A 120 -4.25 -11.98 9.11
C ILE A 120 -4.36 -10.64 8.43
N LEU A 121 -4.75 -10.64 7.15
CA LEU A 121 -4.87 -9.43 6.34
C LEU A 121 -6.34 -9.15 6.04
N GLU A 122 -6.81 -7.99 6.47
CA GLU A 122 -8.11 -7.41 6.14
C GLU A 122 -7.91 -6.34 5.06
N ASN A 123 -8.68 -6.44 3.99
CA ASN A 123 -8.60 -5.55 2.84
C ASN A 123 -9.87 -4.69 2.73
N LYS A 124 -9.68 -3.39 2.56
CA LYS A 124 -10.77 -2.43 2.30
C LYS A 124 -10.46 -1.61 1.06
N VAL A 125 -11.48 -1.44 0.21
CA VAL A 125 -11.36 -0.71 -1.06
C VAL A 125 -12.19 0.57 -1.07
N LYS A 126 -13.41 0.56 -0.56
CA LYS A 126 -14.33 1.71 -0.60
C LYS A 126 -14.65 2.33 0.74
N SER A 127 -14.56 1.55 1.79
CA SER A 127 -15.03 1.97 3.12
C SER A 127 -13.95 1.72 4.17
N GLY A 128 -14.03 2.46 5.26
CA GLY A 128 -13.33 2.11 6.48
C GLY A 128 -13.93 0.85 7.13
N GLU A 129 -13.46 0.52 8.32
CA GLU A 129 -13.94 -0.61 9.10
C GLU A 129 -15.45 -0.50 9.42
N HIS A 130 -16.19 -1.57 9.16
CA HIS A 130 -17.58 -1.71 9.54
C HIS A 130 -17.73 -2.48 10.87
N GLY A 131 -18.33 -1.83 11.87
CA GLY A 131 -18.52 -2.43 13.19
C GLY A 131 -17.19 -2.70 13.89
N SER A 132 -17.10 -3.81 14.66
CA SER A 132 -15.89 -4.27 15.36
C SER A 132 -15.30 -5.51 14.68
N GLN A 133 -15.14 -5.46 13.36
CA GLN A 133 -14.64 -6.59 12.57
C GLN A 133 -13.19 -6.91 12.93
N SER A 134 -12.35 -5.87 13.04
CA SER A 134 -10.94 -6.02 13.43
C SER A 134 -10.77 -6.61 14.84
N ASP A 135 -11.63 -6.21 15.80
CA ASP A 135 -11.59 -6.75 17.17
C ASP A 135 -11.95 -8.24 17.17
N ARG A 136 -12.98 -8.64 16.43
CA ARG A 136 -13.39 -10.05 16.36
C ARG A 136 -12.29 -10.93 15.76
N TYR A 137 -11.61 -10.47 14.71
CA TYR A 137 -10.52 -11.23 14.09
C TYR A 137 -9.28 -11.27 14.97
N TYR A 138 -9.01 -10.18 15.69
CA TYR A 138 -7.94 -10.16 16.69
C TYR A 138 -8.20 -11.20 17.78
N ASP A 139 -9.39 -11.18 18.41
CA ASP A 139 -9.75 -12.11 19.46
C ASP A 139 -9.72 -13.58 18.99
N TRP A 140 -10.17 -13.81 17.76
CA TRP A 140 -10.10 -15.15 17.18
C TRP A 140 -8.66 -15.60 16.95
N GLY A 141 -7.82 -14.76 16.38
CA GLY A 141 -6.42 -15.08 16.10
C GLY A 141 -5.65 -15.35 17.39
N GLN A 142 -5.87 -14.54 18.44
CA GLN A 142 -5.25 -14.75 19.75
C GLN A 142 -5.62 -16.13 20.35
N LYS A 143 -6.86 -16.56 20.20
CA LYS A 143 -7.33 -17.88 20.65
C LYS A 143 -6.78 -19.01 19.78
N LYS A 144 -6.84 -18.87 18.47
CA LYS A 144 -6.41 -19.88 17.49
C LYS A 144 -4.91 -20.17 17.61
N TYR A 145 -4.10 -19.14 17.80
CA TYR A 145 -2.65 -19.20 17.84
C TYR A 145 -2.07 -19.04 19.26
N ALA A 146 -2.84 -19.47 20.28
CA ALA A 146 -2.43 -19.38 21.68
C ALA A 146 -1.23 -20.27 22.03
N ASP A 147 -1.05 -21.41 21.34
CA ASP A 147 0.07 -22.35 21.57
C ASP A 147 1.37 -21.78 21.01
N LYS A 148 2.12 -21.06 21.85
CA LYS A 148 3.38 -20.40 21.46
C LYS A 148 4.53 -21.38 21.16
N SER A 149 4.35 -22.67 21.44
CA SER A 149 5.30 -23.70 20.99
C SER A 149 5.17 -24.02 19.49
N LYS A 150 3.98 -23.78 18.91
CA LYS A 150 3.65 -24.04 17.51
C LYS A 150 3.54 -22.78 16.66
N TYR A 151 3.19 -21.67 17.28
CA TYR A 151 2.86 -20.43 16.58
C TYR A 151 3.60 -19.23 17.19
N ALA A 152 4.12 -18.38 16.33
CA ALA A 152 4.54 -17.04 16.70
C ALA A 152 3.32 -16.15 17.00
N GLU A 153 3.55 -14.94 17.50
CA GLU A 153 2.48 -13.95 17.67
C GLU A 153 1.88 -13.58 16.31
N PRO A 154 0.55 -13.71 16.12
CA PRO A 154 -0.08 -13.34 14.86
C PRO A 154 0.15 -11.86 14.52
N LEU A 155 0.48 -11.57 13.27
CA LEU A 155 0.46 -10.22 12.72
C LEU A 155 -0.90 -9.93 12.11
N TYR A 156 -1.45 -8.78 12.46
CA TYR A 156 -2.70 -8.28 11.92
C TYR A 156 -2.40 -7.10 10.99
N VAL A 157 -2.91 -7.15 9.77
CA VAL A 157 -2.63 -6.17 8.72
C VAL A 157 -3.93 -5.62 8.19
N PHE A 158 -4.04 -4.31 8.11
CA PHE A 158 -5.18 -3.61 7.51
C PHE A 158 -4.70 -2.87 6.26
N LEU A 159 -5.20 -3.31 5.12
CA LEU A 159 -4.89 -2.74 3.82
C LEU A 159 -6.02 -1.82 3.37
N SER A 160 -5.68 -0.58 3.04
CA SER A 160 -6.63 0.44 2.54
C SER A 160 -6.09 1.12 1.28
N PRO A 161 -6.92 1.82 0.47
CA PRO A 161 -6.44 2.53 -0.72
C PRO A 161 -5.40 3.60 -0.38
N ARG A 162 -5.64 4.39 0.64
CA ARG A 162 -4.73 5.41 1.16
C ARG A 162 -4.78 5.44 2.68
N ILE A 163 -3.62 5.71 3.28
CA ILE A 163 -3.57 6.17 4.67
C ILE A 163 -3.61 7.69 4.58
N ASP A 164 -4.77 8.26 4.89
CA ASP A 164 -4.88 9.71 5.03
C ASP A 164 -4.53 10.07 6.47
N PHE A 165 -3.34 10.62 6.65
CA PHE A 165 -2.86 11.04 7.97
C PHE A 165 -3.72 12.11 8.62
N SER A 166 -4.52 12.87 7.85
CA SER A 166 -5.48 13.84 8.39
C SER A 166 -6.68 13.17 9.07
N LEU A 167 -6.94 11.89 8.76
CA LEU A 167 -7.98 11.08 9.40
C LEU A 167 -7.46 10.27 10.60
N ILE A 168 -6.17 10.36 10.88
CA ILE A 168 -5.55 9.70 12.02
C ILE A 168 -5.77 10.58 13.25
N ASP A 169 -6.54 10.08 14.23
CA ASP A 169 -6.81 10.75 15.48
C ASP A 169 -5.56 10.80 16.39
N GLU A 170 -5.72 11.37 17.60
CA GLU A 170 -4.63 11.48 18.59
C GLU A 170 -4.03 10.13 18.99
N THR A 171 -4.74 9.02 18.75
CA THR A 171 -4.24 7.65 18.95
C THR A 171 -3.44 7.16 17.76
N GLY A 172 -3.36 7.92 16.66
CA GLY A 172 -2.65 7.60 15.44
C GLY A 172 -3.37 6.63 14.51
N ARG A 173 -4.70 6.44 14.64
CA ARG A 173 -5.44 5.44 13.85
C ARG A 173 -6.66 5.95 13.12
N GLY A 174 -7.34 6.94 13.65
CA GLY A 174 -8.47 7.58 13.01
C GLY A 174 -9.63 6.64 12.69
N LYS A 175 -10.28 6.94 11.57
CA LYS A 175 -11.46 6.19 11.11
C LYS A 175 -11.13 4.97 10.24
N ILE A 176 -9.83 4.69 9.97
CA ILE A 176 -9.41 3.65 9.03
C ILE A 176 -9.56 2.27 9.66
N CYS A 177 -8.88 2.04 10.78
CA CYS A 177 -8.97 0.81 11.57
C CYS A 177 -8.90 1.17 13.05
N LYS A 178 -9.91 0.80 13.82
CA LYS A 178 -10.02 1.15 15.24
C LYS A 178 -9.12 0.32 16.13
N ASN A 179 -8.83 -0.91 15.75
CA ASN A 179 -8.03 -1.82 16.56
C ASN A 179 -6.54 -1.46 16.49
N PRO A 180 -5.89 -1.07 17.60
CA PRO A 180 -4.49 -0.65 17.63
C PRO A 180 -3.49 -1.78 17.35
N ASN A 181 -3.93 -3.01 17.33
CA ASN A 181 -3.07 -4.17 17.09
C ASN A 181 -2.85 -4.48 15.60
N TYR A 182 -3.47 -3.72 14.68
CA TYR A 182 -3.26 -3.88 13.25
C TYR A 182 -2.13 -2.98 12.73
N LEU A 183 -1.29 -3.51 11.88
CA LEU A 183 -0.39 -2.74 11.03
C LEU A 183 -1.19 -2.15 9.86
N LEU A 184 -1.16 -0.84 9.71
CA LEU A 184 -1.80 -0.14 8.60
C LEU A 184 -0.83 -0.07 7.41
N ILE A 185 -1.27 -0.54 6.25
CA ILE A 185 -0.60 -0.39 4.96
C ILE A 185 -1.60 0.07 3.90
N ASN A 186 -1.09 0.58 2.79
CA ASN A 186 -1.94 1.03 1.69
C ASN A 186 -1.54 0.38 0.36
N TYR A 187 -2.39 0.56 -0.66
CA TYR A 187 -2.13 -0.01 -1.98
C TYR A 187 -0.88 0.57 -2.65
N GLN A 188 -0.48 1.81 -2.32
CA GLN A 188 0.80 2.33 -2.82
C GLN A 188 1.99 1.56 -2.26
N ASN A 189 1.91 1.14 -0.99
CA ASN A 189 2.93 0.25 -0.40
C ASN A 189 2.97 -1.10 -1.12
N ILE A 190 1.80 -1.70 -1.44
CA ILE A 190 1.73 -2.95 -2.21
C ILE A 190 2.39 -2.77 -3.59
N VAL A 191 2.12 -1.65 -4.27
CA VAL A 191 2.74 -1.37 -5.57
C VAL A 191 4.26 -1.22 -5.45
N ASP A 192 4.72 -0.35 -4.57
CA ASP A 192 6.13 0.04 -4.51
C ASP A 192 7.02 -1.07 -3.93
N TYR A 193 6.51 -1.84 -2.94
CA TYR A 193 7.32 -2.83 -2.21
C TYR A 193 7.06 -4.28 -2.62
N ILE A 194 5.96 -4.59 -3.31
CA ILE A 194 5.66 -5.97 -3.73
C ILE A 194 5.54 -6.06 -5.25
N LEU A 195 4.58 -5.37 -5.88
CA LEU A 195 4.27 -5.57 -7.30
C LEU A 195 5.43 -5.17 -8.23
N GLU A 196 5.98 -3.98 -8.05
CA GLU A 196 7.10 -3.52 -8.90
C GLU A 196 8.39 -4.35 -8.66
N PRO A 197 8.78 -4.72 -7.43
CA PRO A 197 9.86 -5.66 -7.21
C PRO A 197 9.62 -7.04 -7.83
N CYS A 198 8.40 -7.59 -7.75
CA CYS A 198 8.05 -8.87 -8.39
C CYS A 198 8.21 -8.82 -9.91
N ARG A 199 7.76 -7.75 -10.56
CA ARG A 199 7.97 -7.54 -12.00
C ARG A 199 9.45 -7.47 -12.38
N LYS A 200 10.26 -6.77 -11.59
CA LYS A 200 11.72 -6.65 -11.80
C LYS A 200 12.45 -7.96 -11.57
N LYS A 201 11.98 -8.80 -10.65
CA LYS A 201 12.55 -10.14 -10.39
C LYS A 201 12.44 -11.06 -11.61
N GLY A 202 11.41 -10.87 -12.41
CA GLY A 202 11.05 -11.70 -13.54
C GLY A 202 9.95 -12.71 -13.15
N MET A 203 8.83 -12.60 -13.84
CA MET A 203 7.64 -13.44 -13.69
C MET A 203 7.42 -14.23 -14.97
N SER A 204 6.54 -15.23 -14.91
CA SER A 204 6.02 -15.84 -16.15
C SER A 204 5.35 -14.76 -17.01
N PRO A 205 5.35 -14.87 -18.35
CA PRO A 205 4.74 -13.88 -19.24
C PRO A 205 3.27 -13.58 -18.88
N ASP A 206 2.49 -14.61 -18.58
CA ASP A 206 1.08 -14.46 -18.20
C ASP A 206 0.92 -13.73 -16.86
N ALA A 207 1.73 -14.07 -15.88
CA ALA A 207 1.74 -13.41 -14.58
C ALA A 207 2.16 -11.94 -14.71
N ASN A 208 3.16 -11.64 -15.52
CA ASN A 208 3.59 -10.26 -15.77
C ASN A 208 2.49 -9.44 -16.47
N PHE A 209 1.73 -10.06 -17.38
CA PHE A 209 0.55 -9.43 -17.98
C PHE A 209 -0.51 -9.14 -16.90
N LEU A 210 -0.88 -10.12 -16.07
CA LEU A 210 -1.87 -9.97 -15.02
C LEU A 210 -1.49 -8.88 -14.00
N VAL A 211 -0.23 -8.83 -13.58
CA VAL A 211 0.25 -7.78 -12.66
C VAL A 211 0.22 -6.41 -13.34
N SER A 212 0.59 -6.32 -14.61
CA SER A 212 0.53 -5.06 -15.37
C SER A 212 -0.91 -4.56 -15.54
N ASP A 213 -1.84 -5.47 -15.76
CA ASP A 213 -3.26 -5.17 -15.85
C ASP A 213 -3.84 -4.74 -14.49
N TYR A 214 -3.42 -5.42 -13.42
CA TYR A 214 -3.81 -5.05 -12.06
C TYR A 214 -3.29 -3.66 -11.66
N LEU A 215 -2.05 -3.31 -12.01
CA LEU A 215 -1.53 -1.96 -11.79
C LEU A 215 -2.38 -0.88 -12.47
N ARG A 216 -2.94 -1.16 -13.66
CA ARG A 216 -3.90 -0.25 -14.32
C ARG A 216 -5.21 -0.15 -13.54
N CYS A 217 -5.71 -1.26 -12.99
CA CYS A 217 -6.91 -1.27 -12.16
C CYS A 217 -6.77 -0.39 -10.90
N LEU A 218 -5.57 -0.33 -10.31
CA LEU A 218 -5.28 0.50 -9.15
C LEU A 218 -5.15 1.99 -9.49
N SER A 219 -4.84 2.32 -10.73
CA SER A 219 -4.66 3.65 -11.25
C SER A 219 -6.01 4.34 -11.53
N TYR A 220 -5.92 5.58 -12.02
CA TYR A 220 -7.08 6.33 -12.48
C TYR A 220 -7.69 5.66 -13.72
N SER A 221 -9.00 5.42 -13.72
CA SER A 221 -9.74 5.03 -14.90
C SER A 221 -10.84 6.04 -15.21
N ASP A 222 -11.14 6.25 -16.52
CA ASP A 222 -12.23 7.15 -16.94
C ASP A 222 -13.61 6.72 -16.41
N ILE A 223 -13.74 5.47 -15.98
CA ILE A 223 -14.97 4.93 -15.38
C ILE A 223 -15.09 5.35 -13.91
N ALA A 224 -13.97 5.48 -13.21
CA ALA A 224 -13.91 5.96 -11.83
C ALA A 224 -14.45 7.40 -11.68
N LYS A 225 -14.43 8.21 -12.75
CA LYS A 225 -14.99 9.56 -12.75
C LYS A 225 -16.45 9.64 -12.31
N LYS A 226 -17.25 8.62 -12.59
CA LYS A 226 -18.70 8.65 -12.30
C LYS A 226 -19.02 8.46 -10.82
N ASP A 227 -18.11 7.83 -10.05
CA ASP A 227 -18.36 7.42 -8.68
C ASP A 227 -17.52 8.22 -7.65
N GLY A 228 -16.76 9.25 -8.08
CA GLY A 228 -15.85 9.99 -7.19
C GLY A 228 -14.70 9.13 -6.66
N ASP A 229 -14.37 8.08 -7.36
CA ASP A 229 -13.47 7.03 -6.90
C ASP A 229 -12.01 7.49 -6.82
N LEU A 230 -11.41 7.19 -5.69
CA LEU A 230 -10.01 7.43 -5.38
C LEU A 230 -9.09 6.59 -6.26
N ILE A 231 -8.02 7.20 -6.74
CA ILE A 231 -6.85 6.49 -7.22
C ILE A 231 -6.30 5.67 -6.05
N MET A 232 -6.19 4.36 -6.20
CA MET A 232 -5.71 3.49 -5.13
C MET A 232 -4.19 3.52 -5.04
N ALA A 233 -3.49 3.54 -6.19
CA ALA A 233 -2.04 3.63 -6.27
C ALA A 233 -1.57 4.06 -7.66
N TYR A 234 -0.34 4.57 -7.74
CA TYR A 234 0.36 4.91 -8.98
C TYR A 234 1.46 3.89 -9.27
N SER A 235 1.49 3.32 -10.47
CA SER A 235 2.60 2.47 -10.93
C SER A 235 3.87 3.30 -11.21
N ALA A 236 5.00 2.64 -11.32
CA ALA A 236 6.27 3.30 -11.68
C ALA A 236 6.22 3.91 -13.09
N GLU A 237 5.54 3.24 -14.04
CA GLU A 237 5.31 3.75 -15.40
C GLU A 237 4.46 5.03 -15.35
N GLU A 238 3.35 5.01 -14.63
CA GLU A 238 2.45 6.14 -14.47
C GLU A 238 3.16 7.34 -13.81
N LYS A 239 3.87 7.12 -12.71
CA LYS A 239 4.68 8.16 -12.05
C LYS A 239 5.69 8.79 -13.01
N THR A 240 6.25 8.01 -13.93
CA THR A 240 7.19 8.51 -14.95
C THR A 240 6.49 9.38 -15.99
N LEU A 241 5.34 8.94 -16.51
CA LEU A 241 4.54 9.71 -17.46
C LEU A 241 4.02 11.02 -16.86
N LEU A 242 3.57 10.99 -15.60
CA LEU A 242 3.12 12.17 -14.87
C LEU A 242 4.26 13.18 -14.66
N ARG A 243 5.47 12.73 -14.32
CA ARG A 243 6.64 13.60 -14.21
C ARG A 243 7.01 14.24 -15.56
N GLN A 244 6.98 13.47 -16.64
CA GLN A 244 7.25 14.01 -17.99
C GLN A 244 6.20 15.05 -18.38
N PHE A 245 4.93 14.78 -18.09
CA PHE A 245 3.84 15.73 -18.33
C PHE A 245 4.02 17.01 -17.52
N TRP A 246 4.32 16.91 -16.23
CA TRP A 246 4.58 18.04 -15.36
C TRP A 246 5.76 18.88 -15.86
N ASN A 247 6.89 18.26 -16.15
CA ASN A 247 8.08 18.97 -16.62
C ASN A 247 7.84 19.74 -17.90
N LYS A 248 6.95 19.23 -18.75
CA LYS A 248 6.60 19.88 -20.03
C LYS A 248 5.55 20.99 -19.88
N ASN A 249 4.62 20.84 -18.94
CA ASN A 249 3.38 21.63 -18.91
C ASN A 249 3.17 22.38 -17.58
N SER A 250 4.08 22.32 -16.62
CA SER A 250 3.88 22.91 -15.28
C SER A 250 3.52 24.39 -15.33
N HIS A 251 4.22 25.18 -16.17
CA HIS A 251 3.93 26.60 -16.31
C HIS A 251 2.49 26.85 -16.84
N LEU A 252 2.06 26.09 -17.84
CA LEU A 252 0.71 26.19 -18.39
C LEU A 252 -0.36 25.78 -17.38
N LEU A 253 -0.10 24.71 -16.59
CA LEU A 253 -1.01 24.27 -15.55
C LEU A 253 -1.18 25.32 -14.45
N LEU A 254 -0.07 25.91 -13.98
CA LEU A 254 -0.12 26.96 -12.96
C LEU A 254 -0.84 28.22 -13.47
N MET A 255 -0.57 28.65 -14.72
CA MET A 255 -1.30 29.76 -15.34
C MET A 255 -2.80 29.45 -15.47
N THR A 256 -3.16 28.21 -15.82
CA THR A 256 -4.57 27.82 -15.92
C THR A 256 -5.26 27.88 -14.56
N ILE A 257 -4.61 27.39 -13.51
CA ILE A 257 -5.16 27.46 -12.14
C ILE A 257 -5.34 28.91 -11.70
N ASP A 258 -4.36 29.76 -11.95
CA ASP A 258 -4.43 31.20 -11.62
C ASP A 258 -5.60 31.90 -12.33
N ALA A 259 -5.75 31.65 -13.64
CA ALA A 259 -6.85 32.17 -14.41
C ALA A 259 -8.23 31.71 -13.91
N LEU A 260 -8.38 30.39 -13.62
CA LEU A 260 -9.62 29.82 -13.10
C LEU A 260 -9.95 30.30 -11.68
N CYS A 261 -8.94 30.53 -10.84
CA CYS A 261 -9.14 31.12 -9.51
C CYS A 261 -9.65 32.57 -9.56
N SER A 262 -9.39 33.26 -10.68
CA SER A 262 -9.82 34.64 -10.92
C SER A 262 -11.13 34.76 -11.71
N ASP A 263 -11.69 33.63 -12.17
CA ASP A 263 -12.90 33.58 -12.98
C ASP A 263 -14.15 33.55 -12.10
N ASP A 264 -15.06 34.52 -12.30
CA ASP A 264 -16.30 34.65 -11.53
C ASP A 264 -17.34 33.54 -11.85
N GLU A 265 -17.19 32.84 -12.98
CA GLU A 265 -18.07 31.72 -13.34
C GLU A 265 -17.72 30.41 -12.62
N ILE A 266 -16.55 30.32 -11.97
CA ILE A 266 -16.10 29.13 -11.21
C ILE A 266 -16.59 29.21 -9.76
N ASP A 267 -17.13 28.09 -9.29
CA ASP A 267 -17.61 27.94 -7.91
C ASP A 267 -16.48 28.16 -6.88
N ASP A 268 -16.79 28.89 -5.80
CA ASP A 268 -15.82 29.16 -4.73
C ASP A 268 -15.24 27.92 -4.07
N SER A 269 -16.01 26.81 -4.00
CA SER A 269 -15.53 25.53 -3.50
C SER A 269 -14.43 24.95 -4.40
N ASP A 270 -14.54 25.11 -5.71
CA ASP A 270 -13.53 24.61 -6.65
C ASP A 270 -12.30 25.54 -6.69
N LYS A 271 -12.50 26.86 -6.56
CA LYS A 271 -11.39 27.80 -6.35
C LYS A 271 -10.58 27.48 -5.09
N GLU A 272 -11.26 27.16 -4.00
CA GLU A 272 -10.60 26.76 -2.74
C GLU A 272 -9.79 25.47 -2.89
N LYS A 273 -10.31 24.46 -3.59
CA LYS A 273 -9.58 23.22 -3.90
C LYS A 273 -8.33 23.48 -4.75
N MET A 274 -8.43 24.35 -5.76
CA MET A 274 -7.31 24.72 -6.62
C MET A 274 -6.21 25.45 -5.81
N ARG A 275 -6.59 26.44 -4.98
CA ARG A 275 -5.64 27.16 -4.11
C ARG A 275 -4.92 26.21 -3.15
N LYS A 276 -5.65 25.30 -2.48
CA LYS A 276 -5.05 24.29 -1.60
C LYS A 276 -4.07 23.38 -2.36
N ALA A 277 -4.38 23.01 -3.62
CA ALA A 277 -3.48 22.20 -4.42
C ALA A 277 -2.17 22.94 -4.75
N VAL A 278 -2.25 24.24 -5.07
CA VAL A 278 -1.06 25.08 -5.30
C VAL A 278 -0.25 25.26 -4.02
N ASP A 279 -0.88 25.56 -2.89
CA ASP A 279 -0.22 25.70 -1.59
C ASP A 279 0.55 24.44 -1.20
N VAL A 280 -0.03 23.26 -1.44
CA VAL A 280 0.66 21.98 -1.22
C VAL A 280 1.89 21.84 -2.12
N LEU A 281 1.81 22.25 -3.39
CA LEU A 281 2.94 22.21 -4.32
C LEU A 281 4.06 23.18 -3.93
N GLU A 282 3.72 24.36 -3.44
CA GLU A 282 4.69 25.36 -2.99
C GLU A 282 5.33 25.01 -1.65
N ASN A 283 4.55 24.47 -0.71
CA ASN A 283 5.02 24.07 0.61
C ASN A 283 5.81 22.75 0.62
N HIS A 284 5.77 21.95 -0.45
CA HIS A 284 6.61 20.75 -0.61
C HIS A 284 8.05 21.05 -1.05
N ARG A 285 8.46 22.30 -1.17
CA ARG A 285 9.89 22.61 -1.21
C ARG A 285 10.52 22.19 0.12
N ASP A 286 11.40 21.18 0.05
CA ASP A 286 12.16 20.72 1.21
C ASP A 286 13.00 21.89 1.76
N THR A 287 12.44 22.62 2.71
CA THR A 287 13.05 23.76 3.39
C THR A 287 13.96 23.30 4.54
N ARG A 288 14.06 21.98 4.80
CA ARG A 288 14.88 21.43 5.86
C ARG A 288 16.34 21.77 5.61
N LYS A 289 17.00 22.18 6.67
CA LYS A 289 18.44 22.39 6.71
C LYS A 289 19.12 21.14 7.23
N TYR A 290 20.21 20.78 6.60
CA TYR A 290 21.02 19.61 6.94
C TYR A 290 22.39 20.09 7.42
N LEU A 291 22.85 19.56 8.55
CA LEU A 291 24.16 19.90 9.10
C LEU A 291 25.22 18.93 8.54
N PHE A 292 26.26 19.47 7.91
CA PHE A 292 27.40 18.68 7.45
C PHE A 292 28.68 19.48 7.69
N ASN A 293 29.66 18.86 8.36
CA ASN A 293 30.94 19.49 8.75
C ASN A 293 30.73 20.86 9.45
N GLY A 294 29.74 20.96 10.34
CA GLY A 294 29.45 22.17 11.11
C GLY A 294 28.78 23.30 10.31
N ARG A 295 28.33 23.06 9.08
CA ARG A 295 27.62 24.05 8.25
C ARG A 295 26.25 23.54 7.85
N GLU A 296 25.29 24.46 7.76
CA GLU A 296 23.93 24.16 7.31
C GLU A 296 23.80 24.25 5.79
N TYR A 297 23.20 23.24 5.20
CA TYR A 297 22.96 23.14 3.76
C TYR A 297 21.49 22.83 3.46
N GLY A 298 20.95 23.40 2.39
CA GLY A 298 19.73 22.87 1.78
C GLY A 298 20.05 21.57 1.03
N LYS A 299 19.05 20.71 0.77
CA LYS A 299 19.21 19.35 0.21
C LYS A 299 20.15 19.28 -1.00
N SER A 300 19.97 20.12 -2.00
CA SER A 300 20.79 20.11 -3.22
C SER A 300 22.25 20.48 -2.94
N ARG A 301 22.48 21.49 -2.11
CA ARG A 301 23.84 21.93 -1.72
C ARG A 301 24.52 20.94 -0.77
N LEU A 302 23.75 20.16 0.01
CA LEU A 302 24.30 19.11 0.84
C LEU A 302 24.95 18.02 -0.02
N VAL A 303 24.27 17.56 -1.08
CA VAL A 303 24.80 16.54 -2.00
C VAL A 303 26.10 17.02 -2.64
N GLU A 304 26.15 18.27 -3.09
CA GLU A 304 27.36 18.88 -3.66
C GLU A 304 28.48 18.97 -2.63
N ALA A 305 28.19 19.37 -1.39
CA ALA A 305 29.18 19.46 -0.31
C ALA A 305 29.72 18.09 0.13
N VAL A 306 28.90 17.04 0.09
CA VAL A 306 29.31 15.67 0.43
C VAL A 306 30.17 15.06 -0.68
N VAL A 307 29.85 15.34 -1.96
CA VAL A 307 30.62 14.81 -3.10
C VAL A 307 31.97 15.47 -3.22
N ASN A 308 32.09 16.75 -2.77
CA ASN A 308 33.35 17.54 -2.84
C ASN A 308 34.16 17.49 -1.55
N ALA A 309 33.79 16.69 -0.55
CA ALA A 309 34.51 16.53 0.73
C ALA A 309 35.33 15.25 0.75
#